data_edba0afab7aa936e1a2fbc0d32d7903d
#
_entry.id   edba0afab7aa936e1a2fbc0d32d7903d
#
_cell.length_a   1.000
_cell.length_b   1.000
_cell.length_c   1.000
_cell.angle_alpha   90.00
_cell.angle_beta   90.00
_cell.angle_gamma   90.00
#
_symmetry.space_group_name_H-M   'P 1'
#
loop_
_entity.id
_entity.type
_entity.pdbx_description
1 polymer ?
#
loop_
_entity_poly.entity_id
_entity_poly.type
_entity_poly.pdbx_seq_one_letter_code
_entity_poly.pdbx_strand_id
1 'polypeptide(L)'
;ATKHVWAQMLEQGEGGRIIMTSSTSGLIGNFGQTNYGAAKAGLAGFMRVLALEGMKYGITVNVLAPGALSRMTEDLMPESDETAERMDPAKVSPTVVWLCTPDAAKVTGRQFCVSGNRVSLLSWQVDTITEKDSMEGPWTVEEIGEAMENSIDSWPKLLKPMEV
;
A
#
# COMPACT_ATOMS: atom_id res chain seq x y z
N ALA A 1 -7.11 -16.10 9.43
CA ALA A 1 -6.29 -16.79 8.40
C ALA A 1 -4.79 -16.61 8.69
N THR A 2 -4.22 -15.39 8.68
CA THR A 2 -2.77 -15.14 8.73
C THR A 2 -2.06 -15.78 9.93
N LYS A 3 -2.63 -15.75 11.14
CA LYS A 3 -2.03 -16.39 12.32
C LYS A 3 -1.70 -17.87 12.12
N HIS A 4 -2.59 -18.63 11.51
CA HIS A 4 -2.37 -20.07 11.27
C HIS A 4 -1.36 -20.32 10.17
N VAL A 5 -1.45 -19.56 9.07
CA VAL A 5 -0.47 -19.64 7.95
C VAL A 5 0.93 -19.26 8.44
N TRP A 6 1.03 -18.22 9.26
CA TRP A 6 2.29 -17.79 9.86
C TRP A 6 2.95 -18.89 10.70
N ALA A 7 2.18 -19.49 11.61
CA ALA A 7 2.70 -20.58 12.44
C ALA A 7 3.19 -21.77 11.59
N GLN A 8 2.44 -22.11 10.53
CA GLN A 8 2.81 -23.18 9.62
C GLN A 8 4.09 -22.85 8.82
N MET A 9 4.25 -21.61 8.34
CA MET A 9 5.46 -21.20 7.64
C MET A 9 6.69 -21.22 8.55
N LEU A 10 6.53 -20.86 9.83
CA LEU A 10 7.63 -20.96 10.81
C LEU A 10 8.02 -22.41 11.07
N GLU A 11 7.04 -23.31 11.21
CA GLU A 11 7.29 -24.74 11.43
C GLU A 11 7.98 -25.40 10.22
N GLN A 12 7.59 -25.05 9.02
CA GLN A 12 8.22 -25.55 7.77
C GLN A 12 9.68 -25.09 7.63
N GLY A 13 10.01 -23.87 8.08
CA GLY A 13 11.38 -23.34 8.01
C GLY A 13 11.87 -22.99 6.60
N GLU A 14 11.00 -23.01 5.59
CA GLU A 14 11.32 -22.77 4.18
C GLU A 14 11.03 -21.35 3.71
N GLY A 15 10.71 -20.47 4.65
CA GLY A 15 10.21 -19.13 4.34
C GLY A 15 8.74 -19.13 3.95
N GLY A 16 8.30 -18.12 3.21
CA GLY A 16 6.92 -18.02 2.76
C GLY A 16 6.63 -16.73 2.01
N ARG A 17 5.45 -16.68 1.39
CA ARG A 17 4.94 -15.51 0.67
C ARG A 17 3.54 -15.19 1.14
N ILE A 18 3.35 -13.97 1.65
CA ILE A 18 2.04 -13.48 2.08
C ILE A 18 1.72 -12.22 1.26
N ILE A 19 0.63 -12.27 0.51
CA ILE A 19 0.14 -11.14 -0.28
C ILE A 19 -1.26 -10.80 0.21
N MET A 20 -1.46 -9.56 0.63
CA MET A 20 -2.74 -9.07 1.12
C MET A 20 -3.38 -8.16 0.08
N THR A 21 -4.66 -8.38 -0.21
CA THR A 21 -5.40 -7.54 -1.13
C THR A 21 -5.99 -6.32 -0.41
N SER A 22 -5.36 -5.17 -0.60
CA SER A 22 -5.84 -3.86 -0.17
C SER A 22 -6.67 -3.19 -1.28
N SER A 23 -6.68 -1.87 -1.30
CA SER A 23 -7.33 -1.04 -2.30
C SER A 23 -6.65 0.33 -2.33
N THR A 24 -6.70 1.02 -3.46
CA THR A 24 -6.35 2.44 -3.55
C THR A 24 -7.16 3.28 -2.56
N SER A 25 -8.39 2.90 -2.26
CA SER A 25 -9.22 3.55 -1.22
C SER A 25 -8.59 3.48 0.17
N GLY A 26 -7.86 2.40 0.49
CA GLY A 26 -7.16 2.27 1.76
C GLY A 26 -5.74 2.85 1.76
N LEU A 27 -5.08 2.89 0.60
CA LEU A 27 -3.69 3.37 0.50
C LEU A 27 -3.60 4.86 0.21
N ILE A 28 -4.60 5.44 -0.45
CA ILE A 28 -4.64 6.83 -0.92
C ILE A 28 -5.88 7.54 -0.38
N GLY A 29 -7.03 6.89 -0.45
CA GLY A 29 -8.33 7.42 -0.09
C GLY A 29 -9.28 7.48 -1.28
N ASN A 30 -10.57 7.34 -1.04
CA ASN A 30 -11.63 7.52 -2.02
C ASN A 30 -12.89 8.08 -1.35
N PHE A 31 -13.50 9.07 -1.96
CA PHE A 31 -14.70 9.72 -1.42
C PHE A 31 -15.83 8.71 -1.15
N GLY A 32 -16.47 8.85 0.00
CA GLY A 32 -17.61 8.00 0.40
C GLY A 32 -17.24 6.60 0.91
N GLN A 33 -15.94 6.24 0.98
CA GLN A 33 -15.50 4.90 1.38
C GLN A 33 -14.72 4.86 2.69
N THR A 34 -15.13 5.64 3.69
CA THR A 34 -14.39 5.77 4.97
C THR A 34 -14.20 4.43 5.69
N ASN A 35 -15.25 3.63 5.86
CA ASN A 35 -15.17 2.32 6.52
C ASN A 35 -14.37 1.30 5.70
N TYR A 36 -14.59 1.25 4.40
CA TYR A 36 -13.85 0.37 3.49
C TYR A 36 -12.37 0.78 3.43
N GLY A 37 -12.11 2.08 3.29
CA GLY A 37 -10.76 2.64 3.32
C GLY A 37 -10.02 2.30 4.61
N ALA A 38 -10.66 2.48 5.76
CA ALA A 38 -10.08 2.11 7.05
C ALA A 38 -9.72 0.62 7.14
N ALA A 39 -10.63 -0.27 6.70
CA ALA A 39 -10.38 -1.71 6.67
C ALA A 39 -9.21 -2.09 5.77
N LYS A 40 -9.12 -1.47 4.58
CA LYS A 40 -8.06 -1.73 3.61
C LYS A 40 -6.72 -1.08 3.98
N ALA A 41 -6.72 0.09 4.64
CA ALA A 41 -5.54 0.70 5.24
C ALA A 41 -4.95 -0.16 6.37
N GLY A 42 -5.81 -0.78 7.18
CA GLY A 42 -5.40 -1.71 8.24
C GLY A 42 -4.54 -2.87 7.72
N LEU A 43 -4.81 -3.38 6.51
CA LEU A 43 -3.99 -4.41 5.87
C LEU A 43 -2.57 -3.92 5.55
N ALA A 44 -2.43 -2.65 5.17
CA ALA A 44 -1.11 -2.07 4.88
C ALA A 44 -0.29 -1.87 6.17
N GLY A 45 -0.92 -1.44 7.26
CA GLY A 45 -0.29 -1.36 8.58
C GLY A 45 0.14 -2.75 9.08
N PHE A 46 -0.77 -3.73 9.01
CA PHE A 46 -0.51 -5.12 9.39
C PHE A 46 0.64 -5.73 8.57
N MET A 47 0.64 -5.53 7.25
CA MET A 47 1.71 -5.97 6.36
C MET A 47 3.08 -5.43 6.77
N ARG A 48 3.18 -4.13 7.10
CA ARG A 48 4.49 -3.51 7.46
C ARG A 48 5.11 -4.17 8.69
N VAL A 49 4.31 -4.40 9.74
CA VAL A 49 4.79 -5.05 10.96
C VAL A 49 5.18 -6.50 10.66
N LEU A 50 4.31 -7.23 9.99
CA LEU A 50 4.53 -8.64 9.67
C LEU A 50 5.72 -8.85 8.73
N ALA A 51 5.99 -7.90 7.82
CA ALA A 51 7.17 -7.91 6.97
C ALA A 51 8.46 -7.84 7.78
N LEU A 52 8.53 -6.96 8.79
CA LEU A 52 9.69 -6.85 9.68
C LEU A 52 9.90 -8.12 10.50
N GLU A 53 8.82 -8.69 11.04
CA GLU A 53 8.85 -9.94 11.79
C GLU A 53 9.28 -11.13 10.92
N GLY A 54 8.91 -11.13 9.63
CA GLY A 54 9.15 -12.20 8.68
C GLY A 54 10.58 -12.26 8.12
N MET A 55 11.30 -11.15 8.13
CA MET A 55 12.61 -11.03 7.46
C MET A 55 13.59 -12.12 7.87
N LYS A 56 13.72 -12.39 9.16
CA LYS A 56 14.65 -13.42 9.68
C LYS A 56 14.25 -14.85 9.36
N TYR A 57 13.03 -15.07 8.90
CA TYR A 57 12.51 -16.39 8.55
C TYR A 57 12.36 -16.58 7.04
N GLY A 58 12.77 -15.62 6.23
CA GLY A 58 12.58 -15.66 4.78
C GLY A 58 11.13 -15.54 4.33
N ILE A 59 10.25 -15.04 5.21
CA ILE A 59 8.84 -14.79 4.90
C ILE A 59 8.70 -13.36 4.39
N THR A 60 8.25 -13.21 3.14
CA THR A 60 7.94 -11.89 2.57
C THR A 60 6.46 -11.59 2.71
N VAL A 61 6.14 -10.33 3.01
CA VAL A 61 4.76 -9.88 3.16
C VAL A 61 4.58 -8.59 2.38
N ASN A 62 3.62 -8.58 1.44
CA ASN A 62 3.37 -7.44 0.57
C ASN A 62 1.86 -7.16 0.47
N VAL A 63 1.51 -5.98 0.03
CA VAL A 63 0.14 -5.56 -0.24
C VAL A 63 -0.03 -5.27 -1.73
N LEU A 64 -1.14 -5.71 -2.28
CA LEU A 64 -1.59 -5.40 -3.63
C LEU A 64 -2.92 -4.64 -3.57
N ALA A 65 -3.02 -3.53 -4.28
CA ALA A 65 -4.25 -2.80 -4.55
C ALA A 65 -4.61 -2.99 -6.04
N PRO A 66 -5.48 -3.95 -6.36
CA PRO A 66 -5.85 -4.22 -7.74
C PRO A 66 -6.88 -3.20 -8.24
N GLY A 67 -6.74 -2.79 -9.49
CA GLY A 67 -7.76 -2.11 -10.28
C GLY A 67 -8.15 -2.98 -11.46
N ALA A 68 -9.36 -3.52 -11.43
CA ALA A 68 -9.87 -4.40 -12.48
C ALA A 68 -11.38 -4.27 -12.61
N LEU A 69 -11.89 -4.56 -13.80
CA LEU A 69 -13.33 -4.67 -14.03
C LEU A 69 -13.83 -5.95 -13.36
N SER A 70 -14.87 -5.83 -12.57
CA SER A 70 -15.52 -6.94 -11.89
C SER A 70 -16.98 -6.59 -11.66
N ARG A 71 -17.81 -7.56 -11.29
CA ARG A 71 -19.22 -7.33 -10.90
C ARG A 71 -19.40 -6.24 -9.82
N MET A 72 -18.36 -5.96 -9.04
CA MET A 72 -18.40 -4.90 -8.01
C MET A 72 -18.04 -3.52 -8.55
N THR A 73 -17.45 -3.44 -9.73
CA THR A 73 -16.92 -2.20 -10.32
C THR A 73 -17.51 -1.87 -11.68
N GLU A 74 -18.30 -2.77 -12.27
CA GLU A 74 -18.92 -2.58 -13.59
C GLU A 74 -19.81 -1.32 -13.64
N ASP A 75 -20.60 -1.08 -12.60
CA ASP A 75 -21.44 0.12 -12.52
C ASP A 75 -20.67 1.44 -12.36
N LEU A 76 -19.37 1.37 -12.06
CA LEU A 76 -18.52 2.53 -11.84
C LEU A 76 -17.68 2.91 -13.06
N MET A 77 -17.71 2.10 -14.12
CA MET A 77 -16.89 2.26 -15.32
C MET A 77 -17.78 2.32 -16.56
N PRO A 78 -17.38 3.05 -17.62
CA PRO A 78 -18.09 3.03 -18.89
C PRO A 78 -18.16 1.60 -19.42
N GLU A 79 -19.37 1.17 -19.82
CA GLU A 79 -19.59 -0.11 -20.47
C GLU A 79 -19.04 -0.05 -21.90
N SER A 80 -17.90 -0.69 -22.14
CA SER A 80 -17.32 -0.84 -23.47
C SER A 80 -16.35 -2.01 -23.51
N ASP A 81 -16.20 -2.63 -24.70
CA ASP A 81 -15.24 -3.70 -24.93
C ASP A 81 -13.80 -3.22 -24.65
N GLU A 82 -13.46 -1.97 -24.95
CA GLU A 82 -12.17 -1.37 -24.66
C GLU A 82 -11.91 -1.29 -23.14
N THR A 83 -12.93 -0.92 -22.36
CA THR A 83 -12.83 -0.89 -20.89
C THR A 83 -12.65 -2.30 -20.35
N ALA A 84 -13.40 -3.27 -20.86
CA ALA A 84 -13.32 -4.67 -20.45
C ALA A 84 -11.92 -5.23 -20.73
N GLU A 85 -11.37 -5.01 -21.92
CA GLU A 85 -10.03 -5.45 -22.29
C GLU A 85 -8.96 -4.75 -21.47
N ARG A 86 -9.05 -3.43 -21.31
CA ARG A 86 -8.05 -2.63 -20.58
C ARG A 86 -8.01 -3.01 -19.11
N MET A 87 -9.15 -3.29 -18.50
CA MET A 87 -9.32 -3.55 -17.07
C MET A 87 -9.54 -5.04 -16.76
N ASP A 88 -9.10 -5.93 -17.64
CA ASP A 88 -9.21 -7.37 -17.45
C ASP A 88 -8.51 -7.79 -16.14
N PRO A 89 -9.20 -8.49 -15.22
CA PRO A 89 -8.61 -9.02 -13.99
C PRO A 89 -7.37 -9.91 -14.22
N ALA A 90 -7.29 -10.59 -15.36
CA ALA A 90 -6.13 -11.41 -15.72
C ALA A 90 -4.82 -10.63 -15.73
N LYS A 91 -4.86 -9.31 -15.98
CA LYS A 91 -3.69 -8.42 -15.98
C LYS A 91 -3.09 -8.18 -14.60
N VAL A 92 -3.84 -8.44 -13.53
CA VAL A 92 -3.37 -8.35 -12.15
C VAL A 92 -2.53 -9.58 -11.76
N SER A 93 -2.92 -10.75 -12.26
CA SER A 93 -2.35 -12.05 -11.86
C SER A 93 -0.83 -12.17 -12.04
N PRO A 94 -0.20 -11.69 -13.13
CA PRO A 94 1.25 -11.81 -13.31
C PRO A 94 2.07 -11.21 -12.16
N THR A 95 1.65 -10.05 -11.64
CA THR A 95 2.34 -9.42 -10.49
C THR A 95 2.25 -10.29 -9.24
N VAL A 96 1.07 -10.88 -8.97
CA VAL A 96 0.87 -11.78 -7.84
C VAL A 96 1.73 -13.04 -7.99
N VAL A 97 1.72 -13.64 -9.15
CA VAL A 97 2.52 -14.86 -9.43
C VAL A 97 4.00 -14.56 -9.25
N TRP A 98 4.50 -13.45 -9.81
CA TRP A 98 5.90 -13.06 -9.65
C TRP A 98 6.29 -12.86 -8.19
N LEU A 99 5.45 -12.20 -7.39
CA LEU A 99 5.70 -12.02 -5.96
C LEU A 99 5.76 -13.34 -5.18
N CYS A 100 5.25 -14.43 -5.72
CA CYS A 100 5.33 -15.78 -5.14
C CYS A 100 6.60 -16.53 -5.54
N THR A 101 7.37 -16.05 -6.52
CA THR A 101 8.59 -16.73 -7.00
C THR A 101 9.79 -16.50 -6.08
N PRO A 102 10.85 -17.30 -6.21
CA PRO A 102 12.14 -17.06 -5.56
C PRO A 102 12.78 -15.71 -5.93
N ASP A 103 12.56 -15.20 -7.14
CA ASP A 103 13.13 -13.94 -7.62
C ASP A 103 12.63 -12.74 -6.81
N ALA A 104 11.46 -12.85 -6.22
CA ALA A 104 10.88 -11.83 -5.34
C ALA A 104 11.30 -11.95 -3.86
N ALA A 105 12.29 -12.79 -3.53
CA ALA A 105 12.71 -13.03 -2.14
C ALA A 105 13.18 -11.77 -1.38
N LYS A 106 13.62 -10.74 -2.09
CA LYS A 106 14.03 -9.44 -1.51
C LYS A 106 12.91 -8.42 -1.45
N VAL A 107 11.72 -8.75 -1.95
CA VAL A 107 10.59 -7.85 -2.03
C VAL A 107 9.65 -8.12 -0.85
N THR A 108 9.76 -7.31 0.19
CA THR A 108 8.91 -7.38 1.38
C THR A 108 8.57 -5.98 1.88
N GLY A 109 7.44 -5.81 2.56
CA GLY A 109 6.98 -4.53 3.10
C GLY A 109 6.54 -3.53 2.01
N ARG A 110 6.18 -4.01 0.80
CA ARG A 110 5.87 -3.17 -0.35
C ARG A 110 4.37 -3.12 -0.64
N GLN A 111 3.96 -2.02 -1.24
CA GLN A 111 2.58 -1.75 -1.61
C GLN A 111 2.52 -1.52 -3.13
N PHE A 112 1.85 -2.42 -3.84
CA PHE A 112 1.71 -2.35 -5.29
C PHE A 112 0.29 -1.95 -5.67
N CYS A 113 0.16 -0.98 -6.58
CA CYS A 113 -1.09 -0.72 -7.29
C CYS A 113 -0.96 -1.31 -8.69
N VAL A 114 -1.89 -2.20 -9.06
CA VAL A 114 -1.87 -2.89 -10.35
C VAL A 114 -3.20 -2.69 -11.05
N SER A 115 -3.18 -2.01 -12.20
CA SER A 115 -4.39 -1.71 -12.96
C SER A 115 -4.10 -1.80 -14.46
N GLY A 116 -4.79 -2.66 -15.16
CA GLY A 116 -4.49 -2.96 -16.56
C GLY A 116 -3.03 -3.41 -16.70
N ASN A 117 -2.31 -2.80 -17.62
CA ASN A 117 -0.89 -3.07 -17.87
C ASN A 117 0.07 -2.18 -17.04
N ARG A 118 -0.45 -1.48 -16.03
CA ARG A 118 0.33 -0.59 -15.17
C ARG A 118 0.58 -1.23 -13.82
N VAL A 119 1.84 -1.27 -13.41
CA VAL A 119 2.27 -1.67 -12.06
C VAL A 119 2.97 -0.48 -11.41
N SER A 120 2.44 0.01 -10.31
CA SER A 120 2.99 1.14 -9.56
C SER A 120 3.42 0.69 -8.16
N LEU A 121 4.54 1.22 -7.68
CA LEU A 121 4.99 1.06 -6.31
C LEU A 121 4.59 2.29 -5.49
N LEU A 122 3.85 2.07 -4.42
CA LEU A 122 3.48 3.11 -3.46
C LEU A 122 4.49 3.10 -2.31
N SER A 123 5.16 4.23 -2.13
CA SER A 123 6.18 4.40 -1.09
C SER A 123 5.81 5.55 -0.16
N TRP A 124 6.20 5.42 1.10
CA TRP A 124 6.12 6.50 2.08
C TRP A 124 7.37 7.36 1.97
N GLN A 125 7.17 8.67 2.05
CA GLN A 125 8.24 9.66 2.20
C GLN A 125 8.02 10.36 3.54
N VAL A 126 9.11 10.70 4.20
CA VAL A 126 9.09 11.48 5.44
C VAL A 126 9.95 12.71 5.19
N ASP A 127 9.30 13.86 5.20
CA ASP A 127 9.97 15.16 5.07
C ASP A 127 9.96 15.84 6.44
N THR A 128 11.12 16.29 6.89
CA THR A 128 11.22 17.08 8.13
C THR A 128 10.81 18.50 7.83
N ILE A 129 9.74 18.96 8.44
CA ILE A 129 9.23 20.33 8.29
C ILE A 129 10.09 21.31 9.08
N THR A 130 10.40 20.96 10.34
CA THR A 130 11.24 21.75 11.21
C THR A 130 11.90 20.85 12.27
N GLU A 131 13.04 21.27 12.78
CA GLU A 131 13.76 20.57 13.83
C GLU A 131 14.28 21.59 14.84
N LYS A 132 14.31 21.23 16.11
CA LYS A 132 14.81 22.02 17.21
C LYS A 132 15.88 21.20 17.95
N ASP A 133 16.92 21.85 18.47
CA ASP A 133 17.93 21.16 19.28
C ASP A 133 17.27 20.49 20.49
N SER A 134 17.67 19.26 20.78
CA SER A 134 17.09 18.47 21.87
C SER A 134 17.30 19.09 23.26
N MET A 135 18.25 20.00 23.38
CA MET A 135 18.55 20.75 24.63
C MET A 135 17.72 22.03 24.74
N GLU A 136 17.05 22.47 23.69
CA GLU A 136 16.12 23.57 23.75
C GLU A 136 14.79 23.14 24.41
N GLY A 137 14.02 24.13 24.88
CA GLY A 137 12.71 23.86 25.46
C GLY A 137 11.70 23.31 24.43
N PRO A 138 10.52 22.88 24.89
CA PRO A 138 9.48 22.38 23.98
C PRO A 138 9.05 23.46 22.98
N TRP A 139 8.51 22.99 21.85
CA TRP A 139 7.91 23.87 20.87
C TRP A 139 6.72 24.66 21.45
N THR A 140 6.64 25.95 21.16
CA THR A 140 5.42 26.75 21.37
C THR A 140 4.48 26.59 20.16
N VAL A 141 3.22 26.96 20.35
CA VAL A 141 2.22 26.92 19.26
C VAL A 141 2.59 27.91 18.16
N GLU A 142 3.13 29.06 18.54
CA GLU A 142 3.55 30.11 17.63
C GLU A 142 4.74 29.66 16.76
N GLU A 143 5.77 29.06 17.35
CA GLU A 143 6.93 28.51 16.62
C GLU A 143 6.50 27.44 15.60
N ILE A 144 5.60 26.53 15.98
CA ILE A 144 5.06 25.53 15.06
C ILE A 144 4.22 26.19 13.98
N GLY A 145 3.39 27.17 14.32
CA GLY A 145 2.56 27.93 13.36
C GLY A 145 3.42 28.57 12.27
N GLU A 146 4.50 29.25 12.64
CA GLU A 146 5.44 29.88 11.71
C GLU A 146 6.11 28.84 10.79
N ALA A 147 6.57 27.72 11.34
CA ALA A 147 7.21 26.66 10.56
C ALA A 147 6.22 26.03 9.54
N MET A 148 4.96 25.83 9.93
CA MET A 148 3.92 25.31 9.03
C MET A 148 3.58 26.30 7.92
N GLU A 149 3.37 27.57 8.23
CA GLU A 149 3.07 28.62 7.25
C GLU A 149 4.18 28.76 6.20
N ASN A 150 5.44 28.68 6.63
CA ASN A 150 6.61 28.77 5.73
C ASN A 150 6.79 27.55 4.83
N SER A 151 6.21 26.38 5.17
CA SER A 151 6.42 25.12 4.44
C SER A 151 5.23 24.64 3.64
N ILE A 152 4.00 25.02 4.00
CA ILE A 152 2.75 24.41 3.48
C ILE A 152 2.63 24.41 1.95
N ASP A 153 3.13 25.44 1.28
CA ASP A 153 3.07 25.53 -0.18
C ASP A 153 4.03 24.55 -0.89
N SER A 154 5.04 24.04 -0.16
CA SER A 154 6.00 23.06 -0.67
C SER A 154 5.57 21.61 -0.44
N TRP A 155 4.51 21.37 0.33
CA TRP A 155 4.10 20.00 0.64
C TRP A 155 3.62 19.24 -0.59
N PRO A 156 3.87 17.93 -0.65
CA PRO A 156 3.37 17.09 -1.73
C PRO A 156 1.84 17.19 -1.85
N LYS A 157 1.36 17.27 -3.08
CA LYS A 157 -0.10 17.24 -3.33
C LYS A 157 -0.68 15.89 -2.91
N LEU A 158 -1.92 15.91 -2.43
CA LEU A 158 -2.66 14.68 -2.15
C LEU A 158 -2.82 13.86 -3.44
N LEU A 159 -2.39 12.60 -3.37
CA LEU A 159 -2.62 11.65 -4.44
C LEU A 159 -4.12 11.37 -4.60
N LYS A 160 -4.55 11.17 -5.83
CA LYS A 160 -5.90 10.70 -6.14
C LYS A 160 -5.87 9.27 -6.66
N PRO A 161 -6.89 8.44 -6.35
CA PRO A 161 -6.92 7.03 -6.76
C PRO A 161 -6.78 6.80 -8.27
N MET A 162 -7.16 7.77 -9.08
CA MET A 162 -7.07 7.72 -10.56
C MET A 162 -5.66 8.03 -11.11
N GLU A 163 -4.73 8.47 -10.26
CA GLU A 163 -3.38 8.92 -10.67
C GLU A 163 -2.30 7.83 -10.50
N VAL A 164 -2.67 6.69 -9.92
CA VAL A 164 -1.76 5.56 -9.61
C VAL A 164 -2.05 4.30 -10.38
#